data_3cf91f7cc9f5573ad7dc9171020d05fa
#
_entry.id   3cf91f7cc9f5573ad7dc9171020d05fa
#
_cell.length_a   1.000
_cell.length_b   1.000
_cell.length_c   1.000
_cell.angle_alpha   90.00
_cell.angle_beta   90.00
_cell.angle_gamma   90.00
#
_symmetry.space_group_name_H-M   'P 1'
#
loop_
_entity.id
_entity.type
_entity.pdbx_description
1 polymer ?
#
loop_
_entity_poly.entity_id
_entity_poly.type
_entity_poly.pdbx_seq_one_letter_code
_entity_poly.pdbx_strand_id
1 'polypeptide(L)' 'MPKQLTWDDAEDIGILLSETHPQLDPLAVRFTDLHRYVTELPGFAGDPKASNEGKLEAIQMAWHEEFQDRTQA' A
#
# COMPACT_ATOMS: atom_id res chain seq x y z
N MET A 1 0.63 16.89 -12.94
CA MET A 1 1.75 16.49 -12.07
C MET A 1 1.34 15.31 -11.23
N PRO A 2 2.18 14.29 -11.12
CA PRO A 2 1.81 13.17 -10.26
C PRO A 2 1.71 13.62 -8.80
N LYS A 3 0.72 13.13 -8.12
CA LYS A 3 0.52 13.40 -6.71
C LYS A 3 1.64 12.70 -5.92
N GLN A 4 2.22 13.42 -4.97
CA GLN A 4 3.14 12.79 -4.03
C GLN A 4 2.35 12.05 -2.97
N LEU A 5 2.70 10.79 -2.73
CA LEU A 5 1.98 9.95 -1.78
C LEU A 5 2.63 10.04 -0.40
N THR A 6 1.78 10.08 0.62
CA THR A 6 2.22 10.05 2.02
C THR A 6 1.48 8.92 2.74
N TRP A 7 1.81 8.69 4.00
CA TRP A 7 1.16 7.64 4.79
C TRP A 7 -0.35 7.84 4.95
N ASP A 8 -0.87 9.04 4.68
CA ASP A 8 -2.30 9.33 4.77
C ASP A 8 -3.06 8.99 3.49
N ASP A 9 -2.37 8.65 2.42
CA ASP A 9 -2.97 8.31 1.12
C ASP A 9 -3.18 6.80 0.97
N ALA A 10 -3.84 6.18 1.95
CA ALA A 10 -3.97 4.73 2.02
C ALA A 10 -4.63 4.13 0.77
N GLU A 11 -5.70 4.76 0.27
CA GLU A 11 -6.39 4.24 -0.92
C GLU A 11 -5.51 4.27 -2.16
N ASP A 12 -4.85 5.40 -2.40
CA ASP A 12 -3.96 5.54 -3.56
C ASP A 12 -2.78 4.58 -3.46
N ILE A 13 -2.22 4.43 -2.26
CA ILE A 13 -1.13 3.49 -2.02
C ILE A 13 -1.61 2.05 -2.26
N GLY A 14 -2.80 1.72 -1.78
CA GLY A 14 -3.37 0.39 -2.00
C GLY A 14 -3.54 0.06 -3.47
N ILE A 15 -4.02 1.02 -4.26
CA ILE A 15 -4.17 0.84 -5.71
C ILE A 15 -2.80 0.60 -6.36
N LEU A 16 -1.80 1.42 -6.01
CA LEU A 16 -0.46 1.26 -6.57
C LEU A 16 0.17 -0.06 -6.19
N LEU A 17 -0.02 -0.51 -4.94
CA LEU A 17 0.50 -1.80 -4.51
C LEU A 17 -0.15 -2.95 -5.28
N SER A 18 -1.45 -2.85 -5.54
CA SER A 18 -2.14 -3.88 -6.30
C SER A 18 -1.66 -3.93 -7.75
N GLU A 19 -1.29 -2.80 -8.31
CA GLU A 19 -0.75 -2.73 -9.68
C GLU A 19 0.71 -3.21 -9.73
N THR A 20 1.49 -2.89 -8.70
CA THR A 20 2.91 -3.23 -8.66
C THR A 20 3.12 -4.69 -8.28
N HIS A 21 2.27 -5.22 -7.41
CA HIS A 21 2.36 -6.60 -6.90
C HIS A 21 1.04 -7.33 -7.10
N PRO A 22 0.60 -7.56 -8.34
CA PRO A 22 -0.75 -8.09 -8.62
C PRO A 22 -0.99 -9.51 -8.12
N GLN A 23 0.08 -10.27 -7.87
CA GLN A 23 -0.05 -11.66 -7.42
C GLN A 23 0.18 -11.82 -5.93
N LEU A 24 0.46 -10.74 -5.22
CA LEU A 24 0.78 -10.80 -3.81
C LEU A 24 -0.47 -10.55 -2.97
N ASP A 25 -0.80 -11.51 -2.10
CA ASP A 25 -1.94 -11.37 -1.20
C ASP A 25 -1.58 -10.41 -0.06
N PRO A 26 -2.28 -9.28 0.07
CA PRO A 26 -1.96 -8.31 1.12
C PRO A 26 -2.04 -8.88 2.53
N LEU A 27 -2.93 -9.83 2.77
CA LEU A 27 -3.08 -10.41 4.10
C LEU A 27 -1.94 -11.35 4.48
N ALA A 28 -1.15 -11.78 3.49
CA ALA A 28 0.03 -12.60 3.73
C ALA A 28 1.30 -11.78 3.91
N VAL A 29 1.21 -10.46 3.75
CA VAL A 29 2.36 -9.56 3.84
C VAL A 29 2.49 -9.08 5.29
N ARG A 30 3.71 -9.19 5.83
CA ARG A 30 3.99 -8.67 7.17
C ARG A 30 4.09 -7.15 7.13
N PHE A 31 3.81 -6.50 8.27
CA PHE A 31 3.89 -5.03 8.32
C PHE A 31 5.30 -4.52 8.03
N THR A 32 6.34 -5.26 8.39
CA THR A 32 7.71 -4.88 8.05
C THR A 32 7.93 -4.89 6.54
N ASP A 33 7.40 -5.88 5.85
CA ASP A 33 7.49 -5.96 4.39
C ASP A 33 6.58 -4.92 3.73
N LEU A 34 5.38 -4.71 4.28
CA LEU A 34 4.45 -3.71 3.78
C LEU A 34 5.09 -2.32 3.85
N HIS A 35 5.72 -1.99 4.96
CA HIS A 35 6.43 -0.73 5.13
C HIS A 35 7.46 -0.54 4.01
N ARG A 36 8.24 -1.57 3.73
CA ARG A 36 9.25 -1.52 2.67
C ARG A 36 8.62 -1.32 1.31
N TYR A 37 7.57 -2.08 0.99
CA TYR A 37 6.89 -1.95 -0.30
C TYR A 37 6.34 -0.55 -0.52
N VAL A 38 5.77 0.05 0.52
CA VAL A 38 5.23 1.41 0.43
C VAL A 38 6.35 2.42 0.21
N THR A 39 7.44 2.32 0.97
CA THR A 39 8.54 3.29 0.84
C THR A 39 9.27 3.17 -0.49
N GLU A 40 9.18 2.01 -1.15
CA GLU A 40 9.81 1.79 -2.46
C GLU A 40 8.91 2.21 -3.62
N LEU A 41 7.67 2.59 -3.37
CA LEU A 41 6.75 2.99 -4.45
C LEU A 41 7.22 4.27 -5.13
N PRO A 42 7.13 4.34 -6.47
CA PRO A 42 7.40 5.60 -7.17
C PRO A 42 6.42 6.68 -6.70
N GLY A 43 6.92 7.85 -6.40
CA GLY A 43 6.09 8.95 -5.96
C GLY A 43 5.77 8.97 -4.48
N PHE A 44 6.20 7.98 -3.72
CA PHE A 44 6.02 8.02 -2.27
C PHE A 44 7.01 9.02 -1.66
N ALA A 45 6.47 10.02 -0.97
CA ALA A 45 7.26 11.11 -0.40
C ALA A 45 7.15 11.18 1.13
N GLY A 46 6.47 10.24 1.76
CA GLY A 46 6.32 10.22 3.21
C GLY A 46 7.61 9.85 3.93
N ASP A 47 7.72 10.29 5.18
CA ASP A 47 8.86 9.92 6.02
C ASP A 47 8.73 8.45 6.43
N PRO A 48 9.73 7.60 6.13
CA PRO A 48 9.66 6.19 6.54
C PRO A 48 9.44 5.99 8.04
N LYS A 49 9.83 6.95 8.85
CA LYS A 49 9.68 6.88 10.30
C LYS A 49 8.33 7.37 10.81
N ALA A 50 7.49 7.94 9.93
CA ALA A 50 6.21 8.50 10.31
C ALA A 50 5.07 7.49 10.27
N SER A 51 5.34 6.25 9.88
CA SER A 51 4.32 5.20 9.84
C SER A 51 4.00 4.69 11.24
N ASN A 52 2.81 4.11 11.39
CA ASN A 52 2.42 3.39 12.60
C ASN A 52 1.51 2.24 12.18
N GLU A 53 1.14 1.39 13.13
CA GLU A 53 0.31 0.22 12.83
C GLU A 53 -1.02 0.60 12.21
N GLY A 54 -1.66 1.67 12.70
CA GLY A 54 -2.94 2.13 12.17
C GLY A 54 -2.85 2.53 10.71
N LYS A 55 -1.78 3.24 10.35
CA LYS A 55 -1.57 3.66 8.96
C LYS A 55 -1.27 2.46 8.06
N LEU A 56 -0.43 1.55 8.51
CA LEU A 56 -0.12 0.33 7.76
C LEU A 56 -1.35 -0.55 7.60
N GLU A 57 -2.16 -0.66 8.63
CA GLU A 57 -3.39 -1.43 8.57
C GLU A 57 -4.36 -0.84 7.55
N ALA A 58 -4.52 0.48 7.54
CA ALA A 58 -5.39 1.15 6.58
C ALA A 58 -4.92 0.89 5.14
N ILE A 59 -3.61 0.95 4.91
CA ILE A 59 -3.03 0.65 3.60
C ILE A 59 -3.27 -0.81 3.23
N GLN A 60 -3.06 -1.72 4.16
CA GLN A 60 -3.26 -3.15 3.93
C GLN A 60 -4.71 -3.43 3.55
N MET A 61 -5.66 -2.81 4.23
CA MET A 61 -7.07 -3.02 3.93
C MET A 61 -7.45 -2.45 2.57
N ALA A 62 -6.94 -1.27 2.22
CA ALA A 62 -7.18 -0.70 0.89
C ALA A 62 -6.60 -1.59 -0.20
N TRP A 63 -5.38 -2.09 0.00
CA TRP A 63 -4.74 -3.01 -0.94
C TRP A 63 -5.55 -4.31 -1.04
N HIS A 64 -6.02 -4.83 0.08
CA HIS A 64 -6.82 -6.05 0.10
C HIS A 64 -8.11 -5.90 -0.71
N GLU A 65 -8.79 -4.77 -0.58
CA GLU A 65 -9.99 -4.50 -1.37
C GLU A 65 -9.68 -4.50 -2.86
N GLU A 66 -8.60 -3.84 -3.27
CA GLU A 66 -8.19 -3.83 -4.66
C GLU A 66 -7.80 -5.23 -5.15
N PHE A 67 -7.12 -5.98 -4.31
CA PHE A 67 -6.74 -7.35 -4.64
C PHE A 67 -7.97 -8.23 -4.86
N GLN A 68 -8.97 -8.11 -4.00
CA GLN A 68 -10.22 -8.87 -4.16
C GLN A 68 -10.96 -8.48 -5.43
N ASP A 69 -11.05 -7.19 -5.73
CA ASP A 69 -11.70 -6.73 -6.94
C ASP A 69 -11.03 -7.30 -8.19
N ARG A 70 -9.71 -7.36 -8.20
CA ARG A 70 -8.96 -7.90 -9.34
C ARG A 70 -9.11 -9.41 -9.47
N THR A 71 -9.19 -10.13 -8.36
CA THR A 71 -9.25 -11.59 -8.39
C THR A 71 -10.66 -12.12 -8.58
N GLN A 72 -11.67 -11.30 -8.32
CA GLN A 72 -13.07 -11.69 -8.47
C GLN A 72 -13.70 -11.23 -9.78
N ALA A 73 -12.96 -10.48 -10.56
CA ALA A 73 -13.46 -9.93 -11.83
C ALA A 73 -13.66 -11.02 -12.90
#